data_e2c281e0642e42f24221e5885856a33e
#
_entry.id   e2c281e0642e42f24221e5885856a33e
#
_cell.length_a   1.000
_cell.length_b   1.000
_cell.length_c   1.000
_cell.angle_alpha   90.00
_cell.angle_beta   90.00
_cell.angle_gamma   90.00
#
_symmetry.space_group_name_H-M   'P 1'
#
loop_
_entity.id
_entity.type
_entity.pdbx_description
1 polymer ?
#
loop_
_entity_poly.entity_id
_entity_poly.type
_entity_poly.pdbx_seq_one_letter_code
_entity_poly.pdbx_strand_id
1 'polypeptide(L)'
;ERQVKGEKFVKYIEKLQTKTLEEITAELKLSNDREPLIIPSMLLFKTLVVSVEPKTVWVPGANIQDGIAYDYAQRNKLLSITHDFDADVISAAQYLSEHFNSYTPHIEALSKLSTKIFDAMKKVHGLGKRERLLLEVATILHDCGKYISLAESPESAYHIIMSSEIIGLTHQERELVAFVVLYNTLPLDPYEELSDHLTREDYLCVAKLSAILRVANALDQSHKQKFKNIKIA
;
A
#
# COMPACT_ATOMS: atom_id res chain seq x y z
N GLU A 1 -29.09 6.19 -9.70
CA GLU A 1 -28.45 5.17 -8.85
C GLU A 1 -27.13 4.75 -9.47
N ARG A 2 -26.08 4.73 -8.63
CA ARG A 2 -24.73 4.37 -9.08
C ARG A 2 -24.47 2.85 -8.93
N GLN A 3 -25.49 2.04 -9.01
CA GLN A 3 -25.45 0.58 -8.87
C GLN A 3 -26.17 -0.09 -10.02
N VAL A 4 -25.60 -1.18 -10.52
CA VAL A 4 -26.23 -2.04 -11.53
C VAL A 4 -26.03 -3.51 -11.13
N LYS A 5 -27.06 -4.35 -11.35
CA LYS A 5 -26.90 -5.81 -11.15
C LYS A 5 -25.89 -6.36 -12.16
N GLY A 6 -25.01 -7.26 -11.72
CA GLY A 6 -23.97 -7.83 -12.58
C GLY A 6 -24.53 -8.43 -13.88
N GLU A 7 -25.61 -9.22 -13.81
CA GLU A 7 -26.28 -9.77 -14.98
C GLU A 7 -26.80 -8.69 -15.95
N LYS A 8 -27.33 -7.57 -15.43
CA LYS A 8 -27.81 -6.47 -16.29
C LYS A 8 -26.66 -5.76 -16.95
N PHE A 9 -25.52 -5.63 -16.24
CA PHE A 9 -24.30 -5.04 -16.79
C PHE A 9 -23.77 -5.86 -17.96
N VAL A 10 -23.66 -7.18 -17.79
CA VAL A 10 -23.20 -8.09 -18.87
C VAL A 10 -24.16 -8.01 -20.08
N LYS A 11 -25.47 -8.14 -19.87
CA LYS A 11 -26.47 -8.04 -20.95
C LYS A 11 -26.41 -6.71 -21.70
N TYR A 12 -26.12 -5.61 -20.99
CA TYR A 12 -25.96 -4.30 -21.63
C TYR A 12 -24.72 -4.26 -22.53
N ILE A 13 -23.59 -4.78 -22.06
CA ILE A 13 -22.39 -4.87 -22.89
C ILE A 13 -22.61 -5.79 -24.09
N GLU A 14 -23.27 -6.92 -23.92
CA GLU A 14 -23.62 -7.82 -25.03
C GLU A 14 -24.48 -7.13 -26.08
N LYS A 15 -25.46 -6.32 -25.65
CA LYS A 15 -26.26 -5.49 -26.56
C LYS A 15 -25.38 -4.47 -27.31
N LEU A 16 -24.43 -3.83 -26.63
CA LEU A 16 -23.53 -2.89 -27.30
C LEU A 16 -22.61 -3.59 -28.31
N GLN A 17 -22.17 -4.81 -28.03
CA GLN A 17 -21.34 -5.60 -28.96
C GLN A 17 -22.02 -5.95 -30.28
N THR A 18 -23.34 -5.85 -30.39
CA THR A 18 -24.06 -6.04 -31.68
C THR A 18 -24.13 -4.77 -32.53
N LYS A 19 -23.60 -3.65 -32.03
CA LYS A 19 -23.66 -2.34 -32.69
C LYS A 19 -22.33 -1.99 -33.33
N THR A 20 -22.36 -1.08 -34.31
CA THR A 20 -21.16 -0.47 -34.85
C THR A 20 -20.49 0.48 -33.84
N LEU A 21 -19.21 0.76 -34.07
CA LEU A 21 -18.48 1.68 -33.18
C LEU A 21 -19.11 3.09 -33.18
N GLU A 22 -19.58 3.56 -34.30
CA GLU A 22 -20.28 4.85 -34.46
C GLU A 22 -21.58 4.89 -33.65
N GLU A 23 -22.39 3.81 -33.70
CA GLU A 23 -23.63 3.69 -32.91
C GLU A 23 -23.34 3.66 -31.42
N ILE A 24 -22.28 2.96 -30.99
CA ILE A 24 -21.86 2.91 -29.57
C ILE A 24 -21.42 4.29 -29.10
N THR A 25 -20.58 4.98 -29.88
CA THR A 25 -20.07 6.31 -29.55
C THR A 25 -21.20 7.33 -29.43
N ALA A 26 -22.17 7.27 -30.34
CA ALA A 26 -23.35 8.13 -30.31
C ALA A 26 -24.26 7.82 -29.09
N GLU A 27 -24.52 6.55 -28.78
CA GLU A 27 -25.36 6.14 -27.64
C GLU A 27 -24.73 6.53 -26.28
N LEU A 28 -23.41 6.34 -26.15
CA LEU A 28 -22.67 6.65 -24.94
C LEU A 28 -22.23 8.12 -24.85
N LYS A 29 -22.49 8.92 -25.88
CA LYS A 29 -22.08 10.35 -25.96
C LYS A 29 -20.61 10.58 -25.67
N LEU A 30 -19.76 9.71 -26.25
CA LEU A 30 -18.32 9.76 -26.03
C LEU A 30 -17.65 10.70 -27.06
N SER A 31 -16.52 11.25 -26.66
CA SER A 31 -15.68 12.06 -27.55
C SER A 31 -14.82 11.15 -28.46
N ASN A 32 -14.47 11.61 -29.64
CA ASN A 32 -13.74 10.84 -30.66
C ASN A 32 -12.36 10.34 -30.19
N ASP A 33 -11.73 11.05 -29.26
CA ASP A 33 -10.46 10.66 -28.66
C ASP A 33 -10.55 9.38 -27.78
N ARG A 34 -11.74 9.03 -27.29
CA ARG A 34 -12.00 7.82 -26.50
C ARG A 34 -12.48 6.63 -27.31
N GLU A 35 -12.83 6.84 -28.56
CA GLU A 35 -13.37 5.83 -29.46
C GLU A 35 -12.50 4.56 -29.55
N PRO A 36 -11.15 4.61 -29.68
CA PRO A 36 -10.32 3.43 -29.77
C PRO A 36 -10.31 2.56 -28.52
N LEU A 37 -10.64 3.12 -27.35
CA LEU A 37 -10.60 2.44 -26.07
C LEU A 37 -11.92 1.79 -25.68
N ILE A 38 -13.02 2.07 -26.39
CA ILE A 38 -14.37 1.61 -26.01
C ILE A 38 -14.44 0.08 -26.03
N ILE A 39 -14.10 -0.54 -27.14
CA ILE A 39 -14.22 -1.99 -27.32
C ILE A 39 -13.29 -2.75 -26.35
N PRO A 40 -12.00 -2.43 -26.25
CA PRO A 40 -11.13 -3.05 -25.24
C PRO A 40 -11.65 -2.92 -23.82
N SER A 41 -12.14 -1.73 -23.43
CA SER A 41 -12.70 -1.50 -22.10
C SER A 41 -13.95 -2.34 -21.85
N MET A 42 -14.87 -2.41 -22.82
CA MET A 42 -16.08 -3.23 -22.71
C MET A 42 -15.76 -4.71 -22.53
N LEU A 43 -14.80 -5.24 -23.29
CA LEU A 43 -14.35 -6.63 -23.20
C LEU A 43 -13.71 -6.91 -21.84
N LEU A 44 -12.83 -6.02 -21.37
CA LEU A 44 -12.19 -6.13 -20.06
C LEU A 44 -13.20 -6.17 -18.92
N PHE A 45 -14.11 -5.19 -18.87
CA PHE A 45 -15.14 -5.14 -17.82
C PHE A 45 -16.12 -6.32 -17.91
N LYS A 46 -16.51 -6.76 -19.10
CA LYS A 46 -17.34 -7.95 -19.27
C LYS A 46 -16.63 -9.18 -18.69
N THR A 47 -15.36 -9.39 -19.05
CA THR A 47 -14.57 -10.53 -18.57
C THR A 47 -14.47 -10.52 -17.04
N LEU A 48 -14.17 -9.37 -16.44
CA LEU A 48 -14.10 -9.23 -14.99
C LEU A 48 -15.44 -9.58 -14.33
N VAL A 49 -16.56 -9.02 -14.83
CA VAL A 49 -17.88 -9.24 -14.21
C VAL A 49 -18.32 -10.70 -14.39
N VAL A 50 -18.02 -11.33 -15.53
CA VAL A 50 -18.33 -12.74 -15.75
C VAL A 50 -17.48 -13.65 -14.87
N SER A 51 -16.19 -13.32 -14.67
CA SER A 51 -15.28 -14.15 -13.84
C SER A 51 -15.56 -14.05 -12.34
N VAL A 52 -15.99 -12.86 -11.86
CA VAL A 52 -16.24 -12.61 -10.44
C VAL A 52 -17.69 -12.89 -10.04
N GLU A 53 -18.62 -12.89 -10.99
CA GLU A 53 -20.07 -13.06 -10.79
C GLU A 53 -20.66 -12.16 -9.68
N PRO A 54 -20.35 -10.85 -9.65
CA PRO A 54 -20.81 -9.97 -8.60
C PRO A 54 -22.32 -9.78 -8.66
N LYS A 55 -23.00 -9.81 -7.51
CA LYS A 55 -24.43 -9.49 -7.43
C LYS A 55 -24.71 -8.06 -7.89
N THR A 56 -23.80 -7.14 -7.58
CA THR A 56 -23.93 -5.70 -7.84
C THR A 56 -22.58 -5.13 -8.27
N VAL A 57 -22.61 -4.33 -9.33
CA VAL A 57 -21.48 -3.51 -9.80
C VAL A 57 -21.75 -2.07 -9.38
N TRP A 58 -20.81 -1.49 -8.66
CA TRP A 58 -20.86 -0.08 -8.27
C TRP A 58 -20.16 0.78 -9.33
N VAL A 59 -20.82 1.85 -9.76
CA VAL A 59 -20.30 2.81 -10.72
C VAL A 59 -20.29 4.19 -10.06
N PRO A 60 -19.27 4.55 -9.28
CA PRO A 60 -19.25 5.77 -8.48
C PRO A 60 -19.34 7.04 -9.33
N GLY A 61 -18.87 6.98 -10.58
CA GLY A 61 -18.79 8.14 -11.47
C GLY A 61 -17.79 9.20 -10.96
N ALA A 62 -16.86 8.79 -10.10
CA ALA A 62 -15.77 9.63 -9.64
C ALA A 62 -14.60 9.56 -10.64
N ASN A 63 -13.88 10.65 -10.76
CA ASN A 63 -12.69 10.77 -11.59
C ASN A 63 -11.49 11.26 -10.76
N ILE A 64 -10.31 11.33 -11.39
CA ILE A 64 -9.09 11.77 -10.72
C ILE A 64 -9.23 13.20 -10.17
N GLN A 65 -9.92 14.10 -10.90
CA GLN A 65 -10.11 15.48 -10.46
C GLN A 65 -10.96 15.55 -9.18
N ASP A 66 -11.98 14.70 -9.07
CA ASP A 66 -12.78 14.60 -7.84
C ASP A 66 -11.90 14.12 -6.66
N GLY A 67 -11.00 13.18 -6.91
CA GLY A 67 -10.03 12.72 -5.91
C GLY A 67 -9.07 13.81 -5.46
N ILE A 68 -8.52 14.60 -6.40
CA ILE A 68 -7.64 15.75 -6.10
C ILE A 68 -8.40 16.81 -5.30
N ALA A 69 -9.62 17.14 -5.71
CA ALA A 69 -10.45 18.10 -5.00
C ALA A 69 -10.78 17.64 -3.59
N TYR A 70 -11.05 16.34 -3.41
CA TYR A 70 -11.30 15.74 -2.12
C TYR A 70 -10.06 15.81 -1.21
N ASP A 71 -8.89 15.43 -1.71
CA ASP A 71 -7.61 15.49 -0.96
C ASP A 71 -7.30 16.96 -0.54
N TYR A 72 -7.48 17.91 -1.45
CA TYR A 72 -7.32 19.34 -1.12
C TYR A 72 -8.28 19.80 -0.01
N ALA A 73 -9.55 19.44 -0.13
CA ALA A 73 -10.56 19.80 0.87
C ALA A 73 -10.27 19.16 2.23
N GLN A 74 -9.76 17.92 2.23
CA GLN A 74 -9.32 17.22 3.43
C GLN A 74 -8.16 17.92 4.12
N ARG A 75 -7.08 18.20 3.39
CA ARG A 75 -5.88 18.87 3.92
C ARG A 75 -6.21 20.25 4.50
N ASN A 76 -7.15 20.95 3.90
CA ASN A 76 -7.62 22.24 4.37
C ASN A 76 -8.76 22.17 5.40
N LYS A 77 -9.11 20.99 5.90
CA LYS A 77 -10.19 20.77 6.89
C LYS A 77 -11.56 21.32 6.46
N LEU A 78 -11.82 21.36 5.16
CA LEU A 78 -13.10 21.81 4.59
C LEU A 78 -14.16 20.71 4.60
N LEU A 79 -13.75 19.45 4.79
CA LEU A 79 -14.61 18.27 4.89
C LEU A 79 -14.35 17.54 6.20
N SER A 80 -15.43 17.06 6.82
CA SER A 80 -15.34 16.07 7.91
C SER A 80 -15.17 14.70 7.28
N ILE A 81 -14.01 14.08 7.52
CA ILE A 81 -13.67 12.77 6.96
C ILE A 81 -13.97 11.70 7.99
N THR A 82 -14.69 10.69 7.56
CA THR A 82 -15.01 9.50 8.35
C THR A 82 -14.16 8.29 7.96
N HIS A 83 -13.44 8.36 6.81
CA HIS A 83 -12.64 7.26 6.30
C HIS A 83 -11.21 7.31 6.84
N ASP A 84 -10.69 6.15 7.25
CA ASP A 84 -9.31 6.02 7.74
C ASP A 84 -8.40 5.50 6.61
N PHE A 85 -7.76 6.43 5.92
CA PHE A 85 -6.81 6.11 4.84
C PHE A 85 -5.53 5.44 5.36
N ASP A 86 -5.13 5.70 6.61
CA ASP A 86 -3.98 5.01 7.21
C ASP A 86 -4.29 3.50 7.37
N ALA A 87 -5.54 3.16 7.72
CA ALA A 87 -5.99 1.77 7.78
C ALA A 87 -5.98 1.08 6.40
N ASP A 88 -6.26 1.80 5.31
CA ASP A 88 -6.16 1.25 3.95
C ASP A 88 -4.71 0.88 3.60
N VAL A 89 -3.75 1.74 3.94
CA VAL A 89 -2.32 1.49 3.74
C VAL A 89 -1.88 0.23 4.50
N ILE A 90 -2.30 0.11 5.76
CA ILE A 90 -2.00 -1.07 6.59
C ILE A 90 -2.63 -2.34 5.98
N SER A 91 -3.88 -2.26 5.53
CA SER A 91 -4.57 -3.40 4.90
C SER A 91 -3.88 -3.84 3.61
N ALA A 92 -3.40 -2.90 2.79
CA ALA A 92 -2.62 -3.20 1.59
C ALA A 92 -1.29 -3.89 1.93
N ALA A 93 -0.59 -3.42 2.97
CA ALA A 93 0.63 -4.05 3.44
C ALA A 93 0.39 -5.47 4.01
N GLN A 94 -0.70 -5.66 4.75
CA GLN A 94 -1.10 -6.97 5.28
C GLN A 94 -1.40 -7.96 4.15
N TYR A 95 -2.17 -7.53 3.15
CA TYR A 95 -2.46 -8.34 1.96
C TYR A 95 -1.16 -8.78 1.25
N LEU A 96 -0.21 -7.86 1.07
CA LEU A 96 1.08 -8.17 0.46
C LEU A 96 1.89 -9.16 1.32
N SER A 97 1.91 -8.97 2.64
CA SER A 97 2.57 -9.86 3.60
C SER A 97 1.98 -11.28 3.57
N GLU A 98 0.66 -11.41 3.49
CA GLU A 98 -0.02 -12.71 3.35
C GLU A 98 0.31 -13.37 2.01
N HIS A 99 0.36 -12.60 0.92
CA HIS A 99 0.72 -13.10 -0.40
C HIS A 99 2.12 -13.74 -0.42
N PHE A 100 3.07 -13.19 0.35
CA PHE A 100 4.42 -13.71 0.52
C PHE A 100 4.58 -14.63 1.75
N ASN A 101 3.48 -15.20 2.27
CA ASN A 101 3.48 -16.17 3.37
C ASN A 101 4.29 -15.74 4.61
N SER A 102 4.30 -14.46 4.94
CA SER A 102 4.97 -13.98 6.15
C SER A 102 4.27 -14.49 7.42
N TYR A 103 5.02 -14.69 8.49
CA TYR A 103 4.49 -15.30 9.72
C TYR A 103 3.71 -14.28 10.58
N THR A 104 2.39 -14.27 10.45
CA THR A 104 1.46 -13.32 11.08
C THR A 104 1.65 -13.14 12.59
N PRO A 105 1.81 -14.20 13.43
CA PRO A 105 1.98 -14.00 14.88
C PRO A 105 3.24 -13.22 15.25
N HIS A 106 4.32 -13.37 14.49
CA HIS A 106 5.54 -12.59 14.67
C HIS A 106 5.33 -11.13 14.28
N ILE A 107 4.69 -10.88 13.13
CA ILE A 107 4.36 -9.53 12.65
C ILE A 107 3.51 -8.78 13.67
N GLU A 108 2.47 -9.40 14.21
CA GLU A 108 1.61 -8.78 15.24
C GLU A 108 2.39 -8.43 16.51
N ALA A 109 3.31 -9.30 16.95
CA ALA A 109 4.16 -9.02 18.09
C ALA A 109 5.12 -7.86 17.80
N LEU A 110 5.76 -7.86 16.63
CA LEU A 110 6.65 -6.79 16.21
C LEU A 110 5.92 -5.47 16.06
N SER A 111 4.74 -5.43 15.47
CA SER A 111 3.96 -4.21 15.32
C SER A 111 3.65 -3.57 16.68
N LYS A 112 3.31 -4.38 17.68
CA LYS A 112 3.11 -3.89 19.05
C LYS A 112 4.40 -3.38 19.71
N LEU A 113 5.53 -4.05 19.47
CA LEU A 113 6.82 -3.69 20.04
C LEU A 113 7.38 -2.43 19.37
N SER A 114 7.43 -2.40 18.02
CA SER A 114 8.01 -1.29 17.24
C SER A 114 7.23 0.00 17.45
N THR A 115 5.90 -0.05 17.41
CA THR A 115 5.07 1.13 17.67
C THR A 115 5.20 1.63 19.09
N LYS A 116 5.31 0.74 20.09
CA LYS A 116 5.52 1.13 21.48
C LYS A 116 6.89 1.76 21.69
N ILE A 117 7.95 1.24 21.05
CA ILE A 117 9.28 1.84 21.09
C ILE A 117 9.25 3.22 20.44
N PHE A 118 8.64 3.33 19.26
CA PHE A 118 8.47 4.59 18.54
C PHE A 118 7.78 5.64 19.44
N ASP A 119 6.61 5.32 19.97
CA ASP A 119 5.80 6.25 20.77
C ASP A 119 6.53 6.69 22.05
N ALA A 120 7.26 5.79 22.73
CA ALA A 120 8.03 6.09 23.92
C ALA A 120 9.26 6.98 23.62
N MET A 121 9.89 6.80 22.47
CA MET A 121 11.09 7.53 22.08
C MET A 121 10.81 8.80 21.25
N LYS A 122 9.56 9.24 21.15
CA LYS A 122 9.13 10.38 20.31
C LYS A 122 9.97 11.64 20.55
N LYS A 123 10.34 11.94 21.78
CA LYS A 123 11.18 13.11 22.12
C LYS A 123 12.62 12.98 21.63
N VAL A 124 13.11 11.75 21.41
CA VAL A 124 14.48 11.47 20.98
C VAL A 124 14.57 11.51 19.45
N HIS A 125 13.68 10.79 18.76
CA HIS A 125 13.76 10.71 17.31
C HIS A 125 13.10 11.89 16.58
N GLY A 126 12.11 12.56 17.19
CA GLY A 126 11.45 13.74 16.62
C GLY A 126 10.54 13.48 15.41
N LEU A 127 10.28 12.20 15.07
CA LEU A 127 9.47 11.80 13.93
C LEU A 127 7.97 11.94 14.23
N GLY A 128 7.15 12.11 13.17
CA GLY A 128 5.73 12.36 13.26
C GLY A 128 4.83 11.13 13.09
N LYS A 129 3.55 11.42 12.85
CA LYS A 129 2.52 10.38 12.68
C LYS A 129 2.71 9.60 11.37
N ARG A 130 3.18 10.26 10.31
CA ARG A 130 3.39 9.61 9.00
C ARG A 130 4.54 8.61 9.06
N GLU A 131 5.66 8.97 9.67
CA GLU A 131 6.81 8.05 9.84
C GLU A 131 6.45 6.87 10.75
N ARG A 132 5.54 7.07 11.70
CA ARG A 132 4.99 5.96 12.50
C ARG A 132 4.23 4.95 11.63
N LEU A 133 3.42 5.43 10.69
CA LEU A 133 2.75 4.57 9.72
C LEU A 133 3.74 3.81 8.83
N LEU A 134 4.78 4.51 8.31
CA LEU A 134 5.83 3.88 7.51
C LEU A 134 6.57 2.79 8.29
N LEU A 135 6.85 3.00 9.59
CA LEU A 135 7.41 1.97 10.45
C LEU A 135 6.48 0.75 10.56
N GLU A 136 5.19 0.97 10.71
CA GLU A 136 4.21 -0.11 10.82
C GLU A 136 4.14 -0.92 9.53
N VAL A 137 4.11 -0.26 8.38
CA VAL A 137 4.19 -0.91 7.05
C VAL A 137 5.49 -1.70 6.91
N ALA A 138 6.64 -1.11 7.25
CA ALA A 138 7.93 -1.79 7.21
C ALA A 138 7.95 -3.02 8.14
N THR A 139 7.33 -2.91 9.32
CA THR A 139 7.21 -4.03 10.26
C THR A 139 6.36 -5.17 9.69
N ILE A 140 5.26 -4.86 8.99
CA ILE A 140 4.41 -5.87 8.35
C ILE A 140 5.15 -6.59 7.22
N LEU A 141 5.98 -5.88 6.47
CA LEU A 141 6.64 -6.39 5.27
C LEU A 141 8.06 -6.92 5.50
N HIS A 142 8.62 -6.82 6.73
CA HIS A 142 10.04 -7.08 6.99
C HIS A 142 10.51 -8.50 6.61
N ASP A 143 9.63 -9.47 6.62
CA ASP A 143 9.92 -10.88 6.35
C ASP A 143 9.49 -11.38 4.96
N CYS A 144 8.86 -10.53 4.13
CA CYS A 144 8.32 -10.94 2.82
C CYS A 144 9.39 -11.49 1.87
N GLY A 145 10.64 -11.06 2.01
CA GLY A 145 11.77 -11.54 1.19
C GLY A 145 12.14 -13.01 1.44
N LYS A 146 11.81 -13.56 2.61
CA LYS A 146 12.04 -14.98 2.93
C LYS A 146 11.30 -15.93 1.99
N TYR A 147 10.23 -15.46 1.34
CA TYR A 147 9.51 -16.21 0.33
C TYR A 147 10.37 -16.50 -0.92
N ILE A 148 11.27 -15.59 -1.27
CA ILE A 148 12.17 -15.71 -2.43
C ILE A 148 13.50 -16.37 -2.02
N SER A 149 14.16 -15.82 -1.00
CA SER A 149 15.47 -16.29 -0.55
C SER A 149 15.59 -16.13 0.97
N LEU A 150 16.05 -17.18 1.65
CA LEU A 150 16.40 -17.09 3.08
C LEU A 150 17.75 -16.40 3.29
N ALA A 151 18.68 -16.59 2.36
CA ALA A 151 20.05 -16.03 2.45
C ALA A 151 20.08 -14.54 2.12
N GLU A 152 19.29 -14.11 1.13
CA GLU A 152 19.20 -12.73 0.63
C GLU A 152 17.80 -12.14 0.92
N SER A 153 17.28 -12.47 2.10
CA SER A 153 15.93 -12.04 2.48
C SER A 153 15.75 -10.52 2.54
N PRO A 154 16.69 -9.73 3.07
CA PRO A 154 16.54 -8.28 3.11
C PRO A 154 16.51 -7.64 1.72
N GLU A 155 17.38 -8.04 0.82
CA GLU A 155 17.47 -7.57 -0.56
C GLU A 155 16.21 -7.98 -1.36
N SER A 156 15.80 -9.23 -1.18
CA SER A 156 14.56 -9.74 -1.79
C SER A 156 13.33 -8.96 -1.30
N ALA A 157 13.25 -8.63 -0.02
CA ALA A 157 12.17 -7.81 0.53
C ALA A 157 12.18 -6.39 -0.04
N TYR A 158 13.36 -5.76 -0.16
CA TYR A 158 13.51 -4.47 -0.81
C TYR A 158 12.94 -4.49 -2.23
N HIS A 159 13.32 -5.48 -3.04
CA HIS A 159 12.83 -5.61 -4.42
C HIS A 159 11.32 -5.90 -4.50
N ILE A 160 10.77 -6.72 -3.61
CA ILE A 160 9.32 -6.97 -3.52
C ILE A 160 8.59 -5.65 -3.25
N ILE A 161 9.03 -4.89 -2.25
CA ILE A 161 8.37 -3.64 -1.85
C ILE A 161 8.44 -2.62 -2.98
N MET A 162 9.61 -2.45 -3.63
CA MET A 162 9.79 -1.52 -4.74
C MET A 162 8.98 -1.88 -5.98
N SER A 163 8.77 -3.17 -6.22
CA SER A 163 7.99 -3.68 -7.36
C SER A 163 6.48 -3.76 -7.08
N SER A 164 6.05 -3.54 -5.84
CA SER A 164 4.65 -3.65 -5.44
C SER A 164 3.97 -2.29 -5.38
N GLU A 165 2.67 -2.25 -5.72
CA GLU A 165 1.84 -1.08 -5.51
C GLU A 165 1.17 -1.15 -4.13
N ILE A 166 1.58 -0.26 -3.22
CA ILE A 166 0.95 -0.10 -1.90
C ILE A 166 0.11 1.18 -1.95
N ILE A 167 -1.21 1.02 -2.07
CA ILE A 167 -2.15 2.14 -2.17
C ILE A 167 -1.99 3.06 -0.97
N GLY A 168 -1.87 4.36 -1.23
CA GLY A 168 -1.73 5.40 -0.20
C GLY A 168 -0.28 5.71 0.20
N LEU A 169 0.73 5.04 -0.38
CA LEU A 169 2.13 5.43 -0.31
C LEU A 169 2.57 6.12 -1.62
N THR A 170 3.33 7.18 -1.49
CA THR A 170 4.07 7.77 -2.61
C THR A 170 5.25 6.86 -2.98
N HIS A 171 5.86 7.08 -4.15
CA HIS A 171 7.06 6.35 -4.55
C HIS A 171 8.19 6.52 -3.52
N GLN A 172 8.43 7.74 -3.06
CA GLN A 172 9.44 8.06 -2.05
C GLN A 172 9.17 7.35 -0.70
N GLU A 173 7.93 7.35 -0.23
CA GLU A 173 7.56 6.65 1.01
C GLU A 173 7.73 5.14 0.89
N ARG A 174 7.41 4.57 -0.27
CA ARG A 174 7.63 3.15 -0.55
C ARG A 174 9.12 2.81 -0.54
N GLU A 175 9.97 3.67 -1.10
CA GLU A 175 11.41 3.53 -1.07
C GLU A 175 11.96 3.65 0.36
N LEU A 176 11.46 4.59 1.17
CA LEU A 176 11.78 4.66 2.60
C LEU A 176 11.44 3.34 3.33
N VAL A 177 10.25 2.79 3.11
CA VAL A 177 9.83 1.50 3.69
C VAL A 177 10.77 0.38 3.25
N ALA A 178 11.12 0.32 1.98
CA ALA A 178 12.03 -0.70 1.44
C ALA A 178 13.42 -0.63 2.08
N PHE A 179 13.98 0.57 2.25
CA PHE A 179 15.27 0.77 2.95
C PHE A 179 15.18 0.45 4.45
N VAL A 180 14.08 0.80 5.13
CA VAL A 180 13.88 0.42 6.54
C VAL A 180 13.88 -1.10 6.70
N VAL A 181 13.24 -1.82 5.78
CA VAL A 181 13.24 -3.29 5.77
C VAL A 181 14.62 -3.85 5.45
N LEU A 182 15.31 -3.31 4.45
CA LEU A 182 16.67 -3.72 4.07
C LEU A 182 17.63 -3.60 5.26
N TYR A 183 17.65 -2.44 5.89
CA TYR A 183 18.55 -2.14 7.00
C TYR A 183 18.04 -2.57 8.38
N ASN A 184 16.94 -3.29 8.44
CA ASN A 184 16.53 -3.95 9.67
C ASN A 184 17.53 -5.02 10.15
N THR A 185 18.18 -5.70 9.21
CA THR A 185 19.19 -6.74 9.51
C THR A 185 20.58 -6.39 8.99
N LEU A 186 20.69 -5.73 7.87
CA LEU A 186 21.97 -5.31 7.30
C LEU A 186 22.53 -4.05 7.99
N PRO A 187 23.83 -3.83 7.99
CA PRO A 187 24.43 -2.56 8.36
C PRO A 187 23.88 -1.44 7.46
N LEU A 188 23.65 -0.26 8.02
CA LEU A 188 23.26 0.90 7.23
C LEU A 188 24.48 1.43 6.47
N ASP A 189 24.35 1.55 5.16
CA ASP A 189 25.40 2.11 4.31
C ASP A 189 25.57 3.62 4.58
N PRO A 190 26.78 4.18 4.34
CA PRO A 190 27.02 5.61 4.44
C PRO A 190 26.08 6.43 3.54
N TYR A 191 25.76 7.66 3.97
CA TYR A 191 24.87 8.54 3.19
C TYR A 191 25.36 8.76 1.76
N GLU A 192 26.68 8.85 1.56
CA GLU A 192 27.31 9.06 0.26
C GLU A 192 26.93 7.99 -0.77
N GLU A 193 26.72 6.75 -0.33
CA GLU A 193 26.31 5.63 -1.19
C GLU A 193 24.80 5.63 -1.49
N LEU A 194 24.01 6.30 -0.66
CA LEU A 194 22.54 6.36 -0.79
C LEU A 194 22.02 7.71 -1.26
N SER A 195 22.92 8.67 -1.55
CA SER A 195 22.57 10.05 -1.90
C SER A 195 21.80 10.22 -3.21
N ASP A 196 21.88 9.22 -4.10
CA ASP A 196 21.10 9.18 -5.36
C ASP A 196 19.63 8.75 -5.13
N HIS A 197 19.33 8.13 -3.98
CA HIS A 197 18.03 7.62 -3.62
C HIS A 197 17.38 8.42 -2.49
N LEU A 198 18.15 8.85 -1.51
CA LEU A 198 17.63 9.45 -0.28
C LEU A 198 18.16 10.86 -0.07
N THR A 199 17.27 11.77 0.33
CA THR A 199 17.71 13.04 0.91
C THR A 199 18.35 12.80 2.28
N ARG A 200 19.05 13.79 2.84
CA ARG A 200 19.60 13.68 4.21
C ARG A 200 18.53 13.45 5.26
N GLU A 201 17.37 14.05 5.09
CA GLU A 201 16.23 13.89 6.01
C GLU A 201 15.69 12.47 5.92
N ASP A 202 15.50 11.94 4.71
CA ASP A 202 15.05 10.58 4.47
C ASP A 202 16.04 9.54 5.01
N TYR A 203 17.35 9.76 4.79
CA TYR A 203 18.39 8.90 5.34
C TYR A 203 18.34 8.83 6.88
N LEU A 204 18.17 9.97 7.55
CA LEU A 204 18.02 10.00 9.01
C LEU A 204 16.71 9.35 9.46
N CYS A 205 15.64 9.46 8.68
CA CYS A 205 14.39 8.76 8.92
C CYS A 205 14.60 7.24 8.83
N VAL A 206 15.19 6.74 7.75
CA VAL A 206 15.55 5.32 7.57
C VAL A 206 16.41 4.81 8.72
N ALA A 207 17.45 5.55 9.09
CA ALA A 207 18.35 5.17 10.19
C ALA A 207 17.59 4.99 11.52
N LYS A 208 16.67 5.90 11.85
CA LYS A 208 15.89 5.84 13.08
C LYS A 208 14.85 4.70 13.03
N LEU A 209 14.12 4.57 11.93
CA LEU A 209 13.06 3.56 11.80
C LEU A 209 13.65 2.15 11.74
N SER A 210 14.74 1.93 10.98
CA SER A 210 15.41 0.64 10.93
C SER A 210 16.01 0.23 12.27
N ALA A 211 16.56 1.18 13.04
CA ALA A 211 17.03 0.90 14.38
C ALA A 211 15.90 0.46 15.33
N ILE A 212 14.75 1.13 15.28
CA ILE A 212 13.56 0.74 16.06
C ILE A 212 13.09 -0.66 15.67
N LEU A 213 12.96 -0.92 14.37
CA LEU A 213 12.51 -2.21 13.87
C LEU A 213 13.50 -3.32 14.22
N ARG A 214 14.81 -3.07 14.13
CA ARG A 214 15.88 -4.01 14.52
C ARG A 214 15.79 -4.41 15.99
N VAL A 215 15.56 -3.45 16.88
CA VAL A 215 15.37 -3.73 18.32
C VAL A 215 14.10 -4.55 18.53
N ALA A 216 12.99 -4.18 17.91
CA ALA A 216 11.73 -4.94 18.01
C ALA A 216 11.90 -6.38 17.52
N ASN A 217 12.57 -6.58 16.37
CA ASN A 217 12.82 -7.88 15.77
C ASN A 217 13.73 -8.73 16.68
N ALA A 218 14.80 -8.15 17.23
CA ALA A 218 15.67 -8.85 18.17
C ALA A 218 14.93 -9.34 19.44
N LEU A 219 13.94 -8.60 19.92
CA LEU A 219 13.13 -9.00 21.08
C LEU A 219 12.25 -10.23 20.80
N ASP A 220 11.84 -10.48 19.57
CA ASP A 220 11.07 -11.69 19.22
C ASP A 220 11.78 -12.60 18.21
N GLN A 221 13.12 -12.58 18.17
CA GLN A 221 13.93 -13.43 17.30
C GLN A 221 13.58 -14.93 17.38
N SER A 222 13.08 -15.38 18.53
CA SER A 222 12.66 -16.77 18.72
C SER A 222 11.26 -17.08 18.16
N HIS A 223 10.53 -16.10 17.66
CA HIS A 223 9.14 -16.16 17.18
C HIS A 223 8.16 -16.78 18.21
N LYS A 224 8.46 -16.61 19.52
CA LYS A 224 7.67 -17.17 20.62
C LYS A 224 6.85 -16.13 21.37
N GLN A 225 6.86 -14.87 20.93
CA GLN A 225 6.10 -13.74 21.47
C GLN A 225 6.21 -13.62 23.01
N LYS A 226 7.43 -13.83 23.53
CA LYS A 226 7.70 -13.83 24.99
C LYS A 226 7.50 -12.48 25.63
N PHE A 227 7.80 -11.39 24.92
CA PHE A 227 7.71 -10.04 25.41
C PHE A 227 6.35 -9.42 25.07
N LYS A 228 5.37 -9.58 25.96
CA LYS A 228 4.02 -9.03 25.76
C LYS A 228 3.89 -7.57 26.21
N ASN A 229 4.64 -7.19 27.24
CA ASN A 229 4.63 -5.84 27.80
C ASN A 229 6.06 -5.40 28.11
N ILE A 230 6.56 -4.43 27.36
CA ILE A 230 7.83 -3.76 27.62
C ILE A 230 7.57 -2.39 28.24
N LYS A 231 8.40 -1.96 29.19
CA LYS A 231 8.48 -0.57 29.65
C LYS A 231 9.77 0.02 29.11
N ILE A 232 9.67 1.20 28.54
CA ILE A 232 10.79 1.96 28.01
C ILE A 232 10.94 3.18 28.90
N ALA A 233 12.07 3.25 29.59
CA ALA A 233 12.39 4.32 30.53
C ALA A 233 13.40 5.29 29.93
#